data_dac002d641f00a6648e5c8a6ae94d98f
#
_entry.id   dac002d641f00a6648e5c8a6ae94d98f
#
_cell.length_a   1.000
_cell.length_b   1.000
_cell.length_c   1.000
_cell.angle_alpha   90.00
_cell.angle_beta   90.00
_cell.angle_gamma   90.00
#
_symmetry.space_group_name_H-M   'P 1'
#
loop_
_entity.id
_entity.type
_entity.pdbx_description
1 polymer ?
#
loop_
_entity_poly.entity_id
_entity_poly.type
_entity_poly.pdbx_seq_one_letter_code
_entity_poly.pdbx_strand_id
1 'polypeptide(L)'
;LKKTLFFAVTIMAVASLIISCGPPAKPKIGLSFSDFATERWPRERDQMTTLLKAAGYDVLVQEANHDAKLQNDQVKNMVTQGAKVIIAVAEDGDSLATAVDEVAKKGVKVIAYDRLIKSPNIAAYVSFDNVDVGRNQAKGVLAVKSAGNFVLLGGSPTDNNAHLFRQGQMEILQPLIDSGKIKVVADQWVENWDPANAKKLMENILTATHKKFDAVVASNDGTALGALEAMKTAGMAGKVPISGQDATEAGCNSIARGELTVTILKDTRKLTPLACDLADKLAKKQAIPDLKPYALADLTGDKTKTGQVPCEFLQVFQVTKDNLKQLVVDSGFQTYEGVYKDVKNAPAK
;
A
#
# COMPACT_ATOMS: atom_id res chain seq x y z
N LEU A 1 -35.45 82.38 19.98
CA LEU A 1 -35.59 81.19 20.89
C LEU A 1 -36.20 79.98 20.11
N LYS A 2 -35.51 79.33 19.20
CA LYS A 2 -35.85 78.01 18.57
C LYS A 2 -34.83 77.69 17.50
N LYS A 3 -33.57 77.42 17.82
CA LYS A 3 -32.56 76.86 16.89
C LYS A 3 -31.39 76.34 17.72
N THR A 4 -31.56 75.32 18.54
CA THR A 4 -30.42 74.59 19.14
C THR A 4 -30.92 73.27 19.76
N LEU A 5 -31.46 72.38 18.95
CA LEU A 5 -31.73 71.00 19.39
C LEU A 5 -31.86 70.02 18.20
N PHE A 6 -30.87 69.98 17.33
CA PHE A 6 -30.84 69.01 16.22
C PHE A 6 -29.43 68.58 15.81
N PHE A 7 -28.53 68.42 16.78
CA PHE A 7 -27.15 68.03 16.45
C PHE A 7 -26.56 67.00 17.42
N ALA A 8 -27.38 66.11 18.01
CA ALA A 8 -26.88 65.17 18.99
C ALA A 8 -27.39 63.73 18.84
N VAL A 9 -27.81 63.29 17.65
CA VAL A 9 -28.32 61.88 17.47
C VAL A 9 -27.67 61.14 16.30
N THR A 10 -26.60 61.63 15.71
CA THR A 10 -25.98 60.99 14.50
C THR A 10 -24.59 60.44 14.77
N ILE A 11 -24.17 60.18 15.97
CA ILE A 11 -22.88 59.55 16.32
C ILE A 11 -23.11 58.38 17.28
N MET A 12 -23.90 57.38 16.89
CA MET A 12 -23.99 56.13 17.68
C MET A 12 -24.50 54.96 16.84
N ALA A 13 -23.96 54.74 15.68
CA ALA A 13 -24.30 53.55 14.88
C ALA A 13 -23.15 53.08 13.97
N VAL A 14 -21.86 53.24 14.37
CA VAL A 14 -20.71 52.72 13.63
C VAL A 14 -19.74 52.02 14.61
N ALA A 15 -20.21 51.18 15.47
CA ALA A 15 -19.32 50.41 16.31
C ALA A 15 -19.98 49.08 16.69
N SER A 16 -20.17 48.17 15.76
CA SER A 16 -20.43 46.76 16.11
C SER A 16 -20.37 45.83 14.87
N LEU A 17 -19.38 45.97 14.02
CA LEU A 17 -18.96 44.92 13.09
C LEU A 17 -17.55 44.47 13.46
N ILE A 18 -17.37 44.07 14.72
CA ILE A 18 -16.27 43.18 15.06
C ILE A 18 -16.73 41.80 14.51
N ILE A 19 -16.45 41.60 13.23
CA ILE A 19 -16.44 40.26 12.65
C ILE A 19 -15.46 39.48 13.54
N SER A 20 -15.99 38.60 14.38
CA SER A 20 -15.21 37.59 15.09
C SER A 20 -14.51 36.74 14.05
N CYS A 21 -13.36 37.23 13.56
CA CYS A 21 -12.43 36.39 12.83
C CYS A 21 -11.83 35.41 13.83
N GLY A 22 -12.51 34.29 14.03
CA GLY A 22 -11.84 33.11 14.54
C GLY A 22 -10.60 32.81 13.68
N PRO A 23 -9.61 32.08 14.19
CA PRO A 23 -8.46 31.71 13.39
C PRO A 23 -8.93 31.08 12.08
N PRO A 24 -8.31 31.43 10.93
CA PRO A 24 -8.72 30.91 9.64
C PRO A 24 -8.74 29.36 9.69
N ALA A 25 -9.82 28.79 9.17
CA ALA A 25 -9.95 27.34 9.14
C ALA A 25 -8.74 26.70 8.44
N LYS A 26 -8.13 25.71 9.06
CA LYS A 26 -6.99 25.02 8.49
C LYS A 26 -7.37 24.35 7.18
N PRO A 27 -6.49 24.39 6.15
CA PRO A 27 -6.72 23.64 4.93
C PRO A 27 -6.79 22.13 5.22
N LYS A 28 -7.59 21.40 4.44
CA LYS A 28 -7.85 19.99 4.67
C LYS A 28 -7.19 19.10 3.64
N ILE A 29 -6.61 18.00 4.10
CA ILE A 29 -6.11 16.88 3.28
C ILE A 29 -6.87 15.61 3.67
N GLY A 30 -7.31 14.85 2.65
CA GLY A 30 -7.97 13.56 2.83
C GLY A 30 -6.97 12.41 2.80
N LEU A 31 -7.18 11.42 3.64
CA LEU A 31 -6.51 10.12 3.61
C LEU A 31 -7.59 9.06 3.41
N SER A 32 -7.57 8.36 2.27
CA SER A 32 -8.52 7.30 1.92
C SER A 32 -7.79 5.97 1.85
N PHE A 33 -8.13 5.05 2.73
CA PHE A 33 -7.55 3.72 2.79
C PHE A 33 -8.55 2.66 2.35
N SER A 34 -8.04 1.60 1.71
CA SER A 34 -8.82 0.43 1.33
C SER A 34 -9.40 -0.29 2.55
N ASP A 35 -8.55 -0.47 3.57
CA ASP A 35 -8.85 -1.19 4.81
C ASP A 35 -7.84 -0.83 5.91
N PHE A 36 -8.11 -1.27 7.15
CA PHE A 36 -7.16 -1.27 8.25
C PHE A 36 -6.88 -2.68 8.81
N ALA A 37 -7.35 -3.72 8.14
CA ALA A 37 -7.00 -5.10 8.45
C ALA A 37 -5.59 -5.46 7.96
N THR A 38 -5.12 -4.85 6.88
CA THR A 38 -3.75 -4.96 6.39
C THR A 38 -2.79 -4.29 7.36
N GLU A 39 -1.87 -5.03 7.96
CA GLU A 39 -1.01 -4.62 9.09
C GLU A 39 -0.31 -3.26 8.89
N ARG A 40 0.15 -2.96 7.69
CA ARG A 40 0.90 -1.74 7.41
C ARG A 40 0.06 -0.45 7.43
N TRP A 41 -1.22 -0.51 7.03
CA TRP A 41 -2.03 0.69 6.81
C TRP A 41 -2.28 1.54 8.07
N PRO A 42 -2.60 0.97 9.24
CA PRO A 42 -2.71 1.76 10.48
C PRO A 42 -1.45 2.55 10.81
N ARG A 43 -0.27 1.95 10.65
CA ARG A 43 1.01 2.62 10.90
C ARG A 43 1.26 3.78 9.92
N GLU A 44 1.00 3.56 8.63
CA GLU A 44 1.19 4.57 7.60
C GLU A 44 0.16 5.71 7.73
N ARG A 45 -1.10 5.40 8.06
CA ARG A 45 -2.14 6.39 8.42
C ARG A 45 -1.68 7.30 9.55
N ASP A 46 -1.15 6.73 10.63
CA ASP A 46 -0.74 7.47 11.82
C ASP A 46 0.47 8.36 11.52
N GLN A 47 1.42 7.86 10.75
CA GLN A 47 2.58 8.63 10.29
C GLN A 47 2.14 9.79 9.38
N MET A 48 1.29 9.55 8.36
CA MET A 48 0.75 10.59 7.48
C MET A 48 0.00 11.64 8.29
N THR A 49 -0.88 11.20 9.19
CA THR A 49 -1.67 12.10 10.04
C THR A 49 -0.77 13.00 10.89
N THR A 50 0.29 12.45 11.45
CA THR A 50 1.26 13.20 12.27
C THR A 50 1.99 14.23 11.42
N LEU A 51 2.52 13.83 10.26
CA LEU A 51 3.27 14.72 9.36
C LEU A 51 2.39 15.85 8.82
N LEU A 52 1.19 15.54 8.35
CA LEU A 52 0.27 16.53 7.79
C LEU A 52 -0.28 17.49 8.86
N LYS A 53 -0.57 17.01 10.07
CA LYS A 53 -0.94 17.91 11.20
C LYS A 53 0.21 18.83 11.60
N ALA A 54 1.43 18.33 11.62
CA ALA A 54 2.62 19.15 11.87
C ALA A 54 2.84 20.23 10.77
N ALA A 55 2.48 19.93 9.53
CA ALA A 55 2.49 20.87 8.41
C ALA A 55 1.30 21.88 8.43
N GLY A 56 0.39 21.78 9.39
CA GLY A 56 -0.69 22.75 9.63
C GLY A 56 -2.05 22.37 9.01
N TYR A 57 -2.24 21.13 8.57
CA TYR A 57 -3.48 20.65 7.97
C TYR A 57 -4.44 20.02 8.98
N ASP A 58 -5.73 20.15 8.69
CA ASP A 58 -6.74 19.22 9.23
C ASP A 58 -6.77 17.98 8.33
N VAL A 59 -6.73 16.80 8.94
CA VAL A 59 -6.65 15.52 8.22
C VAL A 59 -7.96 14.77 8.34
N LEU A 60 -8.59 14.50 7.20
CA LEU A 60 -9.79 13.68 7.09
C LEU A 60 -9.36 12.24 6.78
N VAL A 61 -9.62 11.30 7.68
CA VAL A 61 -9.27 9.90 7.49
C VAL A 61 -10.55 9.10 7.24
N GLN A 62 -10.54 8.27 6.19
CA GLN A 62 -11.62 7.34 5.87
C GLN A 62 -11.06 5.97 5.50
N GLU A 63 -11.79 4.94 5.86
CA GLU A 63 -11.52 3.55 5.56
C GLU A 63 -12.67 2.96 4.75
N ALA A 64 -12.37 2.29 3.66
CA ALA A 64 -13.36 1.69 2.78
C ALA A 64 -13.80 0.29 3.24
N ASN A 65 -13.08 -0.33 4.15
CA ASN A 65 -13.39 -1.66 4.67
C ASN A 65 -13.65 -2.69 3.53
N HIS A 66 -12.78 -2.68 2.51
CA HIS A 66 -12.87 -3.50 1.31
C HIS A 66 -14.14 -3.26 0.44
N ASP A 67 -14.79 -2.10 0.58
CA ASP A 67 -15.93 -1.69 -0.26
C ASP A 67 -15.50 -0.57 -1.22
N ALA A 68 -15.29 -0.90 -2.48
CA ALA A 68 -14.89 0.04 -3.52
C ALA A 68 -15.94 1.14 -3.76
N LYS A 69 -17.24 0.82 -3.62
CA LYS A 69 -18.30 1.83 -3.74
C LYS A 69 -18.26 2.80 -2.58
N LEU A 70 -18.10 2.29 -1.36
CA LEU A 70 -17.96 3.12 -0.17
C LEU A 70 -16.75 4.06 -0.31
N GLN A 71 -15.61 3.56 -0.84
CA GLN A 71 -14.43 4.39 -1.07
C GLN A 71 -14.71 5.55 -2.02
N ASN A 72 -15.41 5.30 -3.12
CA ASN A 72 -15.81 6.35 -4.08
C ASN A 72 -16.66 7.43 -3.41
N ASP A 73 -17.65 7.03 -2.60
CA ASP A 73 -18.53 7.96 -1.90
C ASP A 73 -17.76 8.75 -0.82
N GLN A 74 -16.83 8.12 -0.12
CA GLN A 74 -15.95 8.75 0.87
C GLN A 74 -15.03 9.81 0.24
N VAL A 75 -14.41 9.52 -0.91
CA VAL A 75 -13.56 10.48 -1.65
C VAL A 75 -14.38 11.72 -2.05
N LYS A 76 -15.57 11.54 -2.58
CA LYS A 76 -16.47 12.66 -2.93
C LYS A 76 -16.90 13.47 -1.70
N ASN A 77 -17.16 12.79 -0.59
CA ASN A 77 -17.53 13.43 0.68
C ASN A 77 -16.36 14.25 1.27
N MET A 78 -15.12 13.74 1.23
CA MET A 78 -13.94 14.51 1.65
C MET A 78 -13.82 15.85 0.88
N VAL A 79 -14.13 15.84 -0.42
CA VAL A 79 -14.14 17.06 -1.26
C VAL A 79 -15.24 18.03 -0.79
N THR A 80 -16.43 17.52 -0.48
CA THR A 80 -17.53 18.32 0.08
C THR A 80 -17.15 18.93 1.43
N GLN A 81 -16.35 18.24 2.24
CA GLN A 81 -15.81 18.74 3.49
C GLN A 81 -14.65 19.73 3.32
N GLY A 82 -14.22 19.98 2.08
CA GLY A 82 -13.21 20.99 1.75
C GLY A 82 -11.79 20.47 1.56
N ALA A 83 -11.57 19.15 1.44
CA ALA A 83 -10.26 18.62 1.06
C ALA A 83 -9.82 19.13 -0.31
N LYS A 84 -8.56 19.57 -0.40
CA LYS A 84 -7.94 20.08 -1.64
C LYS A 84 -7.00 19.06 -2.25
N VAL A 85 -6.45 18.18 -1.43
CA VAL A 85 -5.62 17.04 -1.83
C VAL A 85 -6.13 15.81 -1.11
N ILE A 86 -6.10 14.66 -1.78
CA ILE A 86 -6.42 13.35 -1.22
C ILE A 86 -5.25 12.41 -1.51
N ILE A 87 -4.75 11.74 -0.49
CA ILE A 87 -3.83 10.60 -0.62
C ILE A 87 -4.69 9.35 -0.49
N ALA A 88 -4.68 8.48 -1.51
CA ALA A 88 -5.57 7.33 -1.55
C ALA A 88 -4.82 6.02 -1.83
N VAL A 89 -5.11 5.02 -1.01
CA VAL A 89 -4.79 3.60 -1.24
C VAL A 89 -6.04 2.97 -1.85
N ALA A 90 -6.03 2.68 -3.15
CA ALA A 90 -7.19 2.17 -3.83
C ALA A 90 -7.57 0.75 -3.37
N GLU A 91 -8.85 0.51 -3.10
CA GLU A 91 -9.40 -0.85 -2.96
C GLU A 91 -9.51 -1.51 -4.34
N ASP A 92 -10.02 -0.77 -5.30
CA ASP A 92 -10.12 -1.14 -6.71
C ASP A 92 -9.67 0.05 -7.57
N GLY A 93 -8.61 -0.14 -8.32
CA GLY A 93 -8.00 0.92 -9.11
C GLY A 93 -8.84 1.41 -10.28
N ASP A 94 -9.69 0.57 -10.86
CA ASP A 94 -10.63 0.95 -11.92
C ASP A 94 -11.85 1.68 -11.36
N SER A 95 -12.42 1.16 -10.26
CA SER A 95 -13.58 1.77 -9.59
C SER A 95 -13.27 3.18 -9.10
N LEU A 96 -12.13 3.34 -8.40
CA LEU A 96 -11.75 4.63 -7.81
C LEU A 96 -11.38 5.67 -8.88
N ALA A 97 -10.94 5.25 -10.07
CA ALA A 97 -10.65 6.14 -11.19
C ALA A 97 -11.84 7.05 -11.55
N THR A 98 -13.07 6.51 -11.51
CA THR A 98 -14.29 7.29 -11.79
C THR A 98 -14.48 8.43 -10.79
N ALA A 99 -14.33 8.18 -9.50
CA ALA A 99 -14.43 9.22 -8.48
C ALA A 99 -13.30 10.25 -8.59
N VAL A 100 -12.08 9.79 -8.91
CA VAL A 100 -10.92 10.66 -9.13
C VAL A 100 -11.15 11.61 -10.30
N ASP A 101 -11.68 11.11 -11.42
CA ASP A 101 -11.98 11.93 -12.60
C ASP A 101 -13.05 13.01 -12.31
N GLU A 102 -14.03 12.69 -11.48
CA GLU A 102 -15.04 13.65 -11.04
C GLU A 102 -14.45 14.74 -10.12
N VAL A 103 -13.62 14.37 -9.15
CA VAL A 103 -13.06 15.35 -8.20
C VAL A 103 -11.93 16.18 -8.81
N ALA A 104 -11.19 15.62 -9.77
CA ALA A 104 -10.18 16.36 -10.54
C ALA A 104 -10.79 17.53 -11.32
N LYS A 105 -11.98 17.36 -11.89
CA LYS A 105 -12.75 18.43 -12.56
C LYS A 105 -13.10 19.60 -11.60
N LYS A 106 -13.14 19.33 -10.29
CA LYS A 106 -13.35 20.33 -9.23
C LYS A 106 -12.04 20.95 -8.71
N GLY A 107 -10.91 20.63 -9.36
CA GLY A 107 -9.58 21.12 -9.00
C GLY A 107 -8.92 20.41 -7.81
N VAL A 108 -9.51 19.33 -7.29
CA VAL A 108 -8.92 18.51 -6.23
C VAL A 108 -7.81 17.64 -6.80
N LYS A 109 -6.69 17.54 -6.09
CA LYS A 109 -5.55 16.73 -6.47
C LYS A 109 -5.59 15.40 -5.75
N VAL A 110 -5.37 14.30 -6.47
CA VAL A 110 -5.33 12.96 -5.89
C VAL A 110 -3.95 12.37 -6.10
N ILE A 111 -3.34 11.86 -5.04
CA ILE A 111 -2.10 11.08 -5.06
C ILE A 111 -2.50 9.62 -4.86
N ALA A 112 -2.19 8.77 -5.83
CA ALA A 112 -2.26 7.34 -5.66
C ALA A 112 -1.07 6.89 -4.82
N TYR A 113 -1.34 6.30 -3.67
CA TYR A 113 -0.34 5.84 -2.72
C TYR A 113 -0.28 4.33 -2.68
N ASP A 114 0.88 3.77 -2.94
CA ASP A 114 1.18 2.34 -3.05
C ASP A 114 0.40 1.63 -4.16
N ARG A 115 -0.92 1.69 -4.17
CA ARG A 115 -1.80 1.07 -5.18
C ARG A 115 -2.19 2.05 -6.28
N LEU A 116 -2.08 1.62 -7.53
CA LEU A 116 -2.40 2.45 -8.69
C LEU A 116 -3.91 2.72 -8.78
N ILE A 117 -4.25 4.00 -8.96
CA ILE A 117 -5.58 4.40 -9.45
C ILE A 117 -5.48 4.55 -10.96
N LYS A 118 -6.29 3.81 -11.72
CA LYS A 118 -6.15 3.70 -13.17
C LYS A 118 -6.78 4.88 -13.93
N SER A 119 -6.40 6.08 -13.52
CA SER A 119 -6.81 7.36 -14.13
C SER A 119 -5.60 8.22 -14.47
N PRO A 120 -5.54 8.86 -15.65
CA PRO A 120 -4.51 9.83 -15.99
C PRO A 120 -4.68 11.17 -15.25
N ASN A 121 -5.77 11.36 -14.51
CA ASN A 121 -6.09 12.58 -13.78
C ASN A 121 -5.57 12.60 -12.33
N ILE A 122 -4.84 11.55 -11.90
CA ILE A 122 -4.10 11.60 -10.63
C ILE A 122 -2.91 12.55 -10.75
N ALA A 123 -2.61 13.25 -9.66
CA ALA A 123 -1.51 14.22 -9.62
C ALA A 123 -0.13 13.55 -9.52
N ALA A 124 -0.09 12.39 -8.87
CA ALA A 124 1.10 11.55 -8.73
C ALA A 124 0.70 10.11 -8.38
N TYR A 125 1.56 9.16 -8.72
CA TYR A 125 1.57 7.81 -8.20
C TYR A 125 2.90 7.55 -7.51
N VAL A 126 2.86 7.27 -6.23
CA VAL A 126 4.04 6.93 -5.43
C VAL A 126 3.93 5.51 -4.90
N SER A 127 4.91 4.68 -5.21
CA SER A 127 4.92 3.27 -4.89
C SER A 127 6.34 2.72 -4.82
N PHE A 128 6.47 1.43 -4.94
CA PHE A 128 7.72 0.70 -5.09
C PHE A 128 7.83 0.08 -6.48
N ASP A 129 9.02 -0.39 -6.88
CA ASP A 129 9.15 -1.20 -8.08
C ASP A 129 8.50 -2.58 -7.86
N ASN A 130 7.20 -2.65 -8.20
CA ASN A 130 6.39 -3.83 -7.93
C ASN A 130 6.76 -5.03 -8.83
N VAL A 131 7.32 -4.79 -10.02
CA VAL A 131 7.84 -5.87 -10.86
C VAL A 131 9.10 -6.45 -10.22
N ASP A 132 9.97 -5.59 -9.65
CA ASP A 132 11.16 -6.06 -8.94
C ASP A 132 10.82 -6.78 -7.63
N VAL A 133 9.74 -6.42 -6.95
CA VAL A 133 9.20 -7.23 -5.84
C VAL A 133 8.98 -8.66 -6.30
N GLY A 134 8.23 -8.86 -7.39
CA GLY A 134 7.94 -10.20 -7.93
C GLY A 134 9.19 -10.98 -8.31
N ARG A 135 10.16 -10.31 -8.98
CA ARG A 135 11.45 -10.93 -9.32
C ARG A 135 12.19 -11.41 -8.07
N ASN A 136 12.25 -10.60 -7.05
CA ASN A 136 12.94 -10.93 -5.80
C ASN A 136 12.23 -12.03 -5.00
N GLN A 137 10.89 -12.10 -5.03
CA GLN A 137 10.13 -13.22 -4.46
C GLN A 137 10.52 -14.55 -5.12
N ALA A 138 10.47 -14.60 -6.45
CA ALA A 138 10.83 -15.80 -7.20
C ALA A 138 12.29 -16.19 -6.98
N LYS A 139 13.24 -15.25 -7.06
CA LYS A 139 14.67 -15.48 -6.81
C LYS A 139 14.91 -16.04 -5.41
N GLY A 140 14.27 -15.48 -4.39
CA GLY A 140 14.43 -15.94 -3.00
C GLY A 140 13.96 -17.38 -2.80
N VAL A 141 12.84 -17.78 -3.41
CA VAL A 141 12.36 -19.16 -3.38
C VAL A 141 13.30 -20.07 -4.16
N LEU A 142 13.74 -19.66 -5.36
CA LEU A 142 14.64 -20.45 -6.23
C LEU A 142 16.03 -20.67 -5.62
N ALA A 143 16.51 -19.78 -4.76
CA ALA A 143 17.76 -19.95 -4.02
C ALA A 143 17.74 -21.19 -3.11
N VAL A 144 16.54 -21.62 -2.66
CA VAL A 144 16.35 -22.81 -1.82
C VAL A 144 15.85 -23.99 -2.63
N LYS A 145 14.95 -23.76 -3.59
CA LYS A 145 14.35 -24.82 -4.41
C LYS A 145 14.26 -24.40 -5.87
N SER A 146 15.14 -24.89 -6.70
CA SER A 146 15.31 -24.47 -8.12
C SER A 146 14.49 -25.28 -9.12
N ALA A 147 13.77 -26.33 -8.70
CA ALA A 147 12.99 -27.20 -9.57
C ALA A 147 11.87 -27.90 -8.79
N GLY A 148 10.86 -28.40 -9.47
CA GLY A 148 9.77 -29.20 -8.89
C GLY A 148 8.40 -28.57 -9.08
N ASN A 149 7.45 -28.91 -8.21
CA ASN A 149 6.07 -28.47 -8.27
C ASN A 149 5.89 -27.17 -7.45
N PHE A 150 5.48 -26.12 -8.09
CA PHE A 150 5.34 -24.79 -7.48
C PHE A 150 3.87 -24.41 -7.35
N VAL A 151 3.54 -23.76 -6.26
CA VAL A 151 2.26 -23.10 -5.99
C VAL A 151 2.47 -21.58 -6.08
N LEU A 152 1.62 -20.89 -6.81
CA LEU A 152 1.61 -19.43 -6.90
C LEU A 152 0.37 -18.90 -6.18
N LEU A 153 0.57 -18.02 -5.19
CA LEU A 153 -0.50 -17.31 -4.48
C LEU A 153 -0.37 -15.81 -4.76
N GLY A 154 -1.22 -15.32 -5.67
CA GLY A 154 -1.33 -13.89 -5.96
C GLY A 154 -2.03 -13.13 -4.85
N GLY A 155 -1.98 -11.80 -4.91
CA GLY A 155 -2.75 -10.93 -4.04
C GLY A 155 -4.17 -10.71 -4.53
N SER A 156 -4.82 -9.60 -4.09
CA SER A 156 -6.17 -9.25 -4.57
C SER A 156 -6.16 -8.94 -6.06
N PRO A 157 -7.05 -9.54 -6.85
CA PRO A 157 -7.08 -9.33 -8.29
C PRO A 157 -7.52 -7.91 -8.71
N THR A 158 -8.13 -7.14 -7.81
CA THR A 158 -8.49 -5.74 -8.03
C THR A 158 -7.33 -4.76 -7.83
N ASP A 159 -6.24 -5.23 -7.20
CA ASP A 159 -5.03 -4.46 -6.98
C ASP A 159 -4.02 -4.67 -8.11
N ASN A 160 -3.69 -3.60 -8.83
CA ASN A 160 -2.72 -3.63 -9.92
C ASN A 160 -1.33 -4.16 -9.48
N ASN A 161 -0.93 -3.92 -8.23
CA ASN A 161 0.35 -4.40 -7.71
C ASN A 161 0.43 -5.93 -7.74
N ALA A 162 -0.67 -6.63 -7.46
CA ALA A 162 -0.71 -8.10 -7.49
C ALA A 162 -0.37 -8.64 -8.90
N HIS A 163 -0.83 -7.96 -9.95
CA HIS A 163 -0.49 -8.32 -11.34
C HIS A 163 0.96 -8.01 -11.67
N LEU A 164 1.50 -6.87 -11.20
CA LEU A 164 2.92 -6.52 -11.39
C LEU A 164 3.85 -7.48 -10.65
N PHE A 165 3.49 -7.93 -9.44
CA PHE A 165 4.24 -8.98 -8.74
C PHE A 165 4.24 -10.28 -9.55
N ARG A 166 3.06 -10.72 -10.06
CA ARG A 166 2.97 -11.90 -10.91
C ARG A 166 3.80 -11.75 -12.18
N GLN A 167 3.80 -10.58 -12.81
CA GLN A 167 4.67 -10.30 -13.94
C GLN A 167 6.13 -10.54 -13.58
N GLY A 168 6.62 -9.93 -12.51
CA GLY A 168 8.01 -10.09 -12.04
C GLY A 168 8.35 -11.54 -11.67
N GLN A 169 7.42 -12.24 -11.00
CA GLN A 169 7.56 -13.67 -10.70
C GLN A 169 7.73 -14.49 -12.00
N MET A 170 6.88 -14.26 -13.00
CA MET A 170 6.90 -14.99 -14.26
C MET A 170 8.12 -14.65 -15.12
N GLU A 171 8.66 -13.42 -15.09
CA GLU A 171 9.93 -13.11 -15.74
C GLU A 171 11.09 -14.04 -15.29
N ILE A 172 11.03 -14.50 -14.04
CA ILE A 172 12.05 -15.40 -13.47
C ILE A 172 11.66 -16.89 -13.62
N LEU A 173 10.37 -17.22 -13.46
CA LEU A 173 9.92 -18.61 -13.42
C LEU A 173 9.63 -19.17 -14.81
N GLN A 174 9.16 -18.37 -15.76
CA GLN A 174 8.70 -18.84 -17.07
C GLN A 174 9.76 -19.64 -17.83
N PRO A 175 11.04 -19.21 -17.90
CA PRO A 175 12.07 -20.02 -18.56
C PRO A 175 12.28 -21.41 -17.92
N LEU A 176 12.05 -21.53 -16.61
CA LEU A 176 12.15 -22.79 -15.88
C LEU A 176 10.91 -23.67 -16.09
N ILE A 177 9.76 -23.06 -16.26
CA ILE A 177 8.50 -23.73 -16.62
C ILE A 177 8.61 -24.28 -18.03
N ASP A 178 9.05 -23.47 -18.99
CA ASP A 178 9.18 -23.85 -20.40
C ASP A 178 10.19 -24.99 -20.60
N SER A 179 11.24 -25.02 -19.76
CA SER A 179 12.22 -26.13 -19.76
C SER A 179 11.77 -27.37 -19.01
N GLY A 180 10.59 -27.37 -18.40
CA GLY A 180 10.06 -28.47 -17.60
C GLY A 180 10.73 -28.66 -16.23
N LYS A 181 11.62 -27.75 -15.81
CA LYS A 181 12.24 -27.79 -14.47
C LYS A 181 11.23 -27.47 -13.37
N ILE A 182 10.30 -26.59 -13.65
CA ILE A 182 9.21 -26.20 -12.74
C ILE A 182 7.87 -26.55 -13.38
N LYS A 183 6.98 -27.12 -12.57
CA LYS A 183 5.57 -27.30 -12.89
C LYS A 183 4.74 -26.47 -11.93
N VAL A 184 3.94 -25.53 -12.41
CA VAL A 184 2.95 -24.83 -11.62
C VAL A 184 1.76 -25.78 -11.40
N VAL A 185 1.53 -26.19 -10.17
CA VAL A 185 0.47 -27.15 -9.79
C VAL A 185 -0.77 -26.45 -9.24
N ALA A 186 -0.63 -25.21 -8.83
CA ALA A 186 -1.74 -24.32 -8.47
C ALA A 186 -1.33 -22.86 -8.70
N ASP A 187 -2.26 -22.06 -9.22
CA ASP A 187 -2.13 -20.62 -9.37
C ASP A 187 -3.46 -19.99 -8.95
N GLN A 188 -3.45 -19.29 -7.79
CA GLN A 188 -4.64 -18.76 -7.16
C GLN A 188 -4.43 -17.31 -6.73
N TRP A 189 -5.51 -16.53 -6.78
CA TRP A 189 -5.55 -15.16 -6.30
C TRP A 189 -6.24 -15.10 -4.92
N VAL A 190 -5.71 -14.30 -4.01
CA VAL A 190 -6.22 -14.15 -2.65
C VAL A 190 -7.02 -12.85 -2.56
N GLU A 191 -8.33 -12.98 -2.57
CA GLU A 191 -9.26 -11.86 -2.42
C GLU A 191 -8.92 -11.02 -1.18
N ASN A 192 -8.94 -9.71 -1.34
CA ASN A 192 -8.71 -8.72 -0.29
C ASN A 192 -7.37 -8.85 0.43
N TRP A 193 -6.41 -9.60 -0.13
CA TRP A 193 -5.14 -9.91 0.56
C TRP A 193 -5.34 -10.64 1.91
N ASP A 194 -6.53 -11.18 2.16
CA ASP A 194 -6.95 -11.72 3.45
C ASP A 194 -6.22 -13.04 3.77
N PRO A 195 -5.47 -13.11 4.90
CA PRO A 195 -4.81 -14.33 5.33
C PRO A 195 -5.75 -15.54 5.54
N ALA A 196 -7.00 -15.31 5.94
CA ALA A 196 -7.99 -16.38 6.10
C ALA A 196 -8.38 -16.99 4.75
N ASN A 197 -8.51 -16.16 3.70
CA ASN A 197 -8.72 -16.63 2.34
C ASN A 197 -7.49 -17.39 1.83
N ALA A 198 -6.27 -16.91 2.10
CA ALA A 198 -5.04 -17.63 1.75
C ALA A 198 -4.94 -19.00 2.43
N LYS A 199 -5.31 -19.09 3.72
CA LYS A 199 -5.36 -20.36 4.46
C LYS A 199 -6.32 -21.35 3.80
N LYS A 200 -7.55 -20.91 3.51
CA LYS A 200 -8.57 -21.75 2.87
C LYS A 200 -8.13 -22.25 1.48
N LEU A 201 -7.53 -21.36 0.68
CA LEU A 201 -6.98 -21.73 -0.63
C LEU A 201 -5.87 -22.78 -0.47
N MET A 202 -4.95 -22.60 0.49
CA MET A 202 -3.88 -23.55 0.72
C MET A 202 -4.39 -24.91 1.23
N GLU A 203 -5.43 -24.95 2.07
CA GLU A 203 -6.10 -26.21 2.48
C GLU A 203 -6.65 -26.97 1.27
N ASN A 204 -7.28 -26.27 0.33
CA ASN A 204 -7.74 -26.85 -0.93
C ASN A 204 -6.58 -27.35 -1.80
N ILE A 205 -5.50 -26.57 -1.91
CA ILE A 205 -4.30 -26.93 -2.67
C ILE A 205 -3.62 -28.19 -2.06
N LEU A 206 -3.48 -28.25 -0.75
CA LEU A 206 -2.94 -29.42 -0.04
C LEU A 206 -3.73 -30.69 -0.36
N THR A 207 -5.05 -30.59 -0.41
CA THR A 207 -5.93 -31.70 -0.77
C THR A 207 -5.79 -32.08 -2.24
N ALA A 208 -5.88 -31.11 -3.16
CA ALA A 208 -5.85 -31.36 -4.59
C ALA A 208 -4.50 -31.89 -5.07
N THR A 209 -3.41 -31.44 -4.47
CA THR A 209 -2.04 -31.89 -4.81
C THR A 209 -1.57 -33.11 -4.01
N HIS A 210 -2.39 -33.63 -3.09
CA HIS A 210 -1.97 -34.66 -2.12
C HIS A 210 -0.68 -34.26 -1.37
N LYS A 211 -0.53 -32.96 -1.03
CA LYS A 211 0.65 -32.35 -0.40
C LYS A 211 1.94 -32.47 -1.25
N LYS A 212 1.84 -32.68 -2.56
CA LYS A 212 2.99 -32.86 -3.47
C LYS A 212 3.32 -31.56 -4.19
N PHE A 213 3.85 -30.59 -3.46
CA PHE A 213 4.48 -29.40 -4.02
C PHE A 213 5.76 -29.07 -3.24
N ASP A 214 6.67 -28.38 -3.90
CA ASP A 214 8.05 -28.18 -3.49
C ASP A 214 8.35 -26.75 -3.08
N ALA A 215 7.54 -25.79 -3.51
CA ALA A 215 7.71 -24.36 -3.21
C ALA A 215 6.39 -23.60 -3.32
N VAL A 216 6.29 -22.48 -2.60
CA VAL A 216 5.17 -21.54 -2.67
C VAL A 216 5.71 -20.14 -2.96
N VAL A 217 5.23 -19.49 -4.02
CA VAL A 217 5.51 -18.09 -4.29
C VAL A 217 4.27 -17.30 -3.92
N ALA A 218 4.26 -16.75 -2.70
CA ALA A 218 3.19 -15.90 -2.18
C ALA A 218 3.54 -14.42 -2.32
N SER A 219 2.56 -13.60 -2.59
CA SER A 219 2.75 -12.20 -3.00
C SER A 219 2.94 -11.22 -1.85
N ASN A 220 2.56 -11.57 -0.61
CA ASN A 220 2.89 -10.79 0.59
C ASN A 220 2.95 -11.65 1.84
N ASP A 221 3.39 -11.08 2.97
CA ASP A 221 3.53 -11.79 4.24
C ASP A 221 2.17 -12.28 4.78
N GLY A 222 1.12 -11.47 4.66
CA GLY A 222 -0.22 -11.85 5.09
C GLY A 222 -0.72 -13.13 4.39
N THR A 223 -0.62 -13.18 3.05
CA THR A 223 -0.99 -14.38 2.28
C THR A 223 -0.06 -15.55 2.56
N ALA A 224 1.25 -15.30 2.73
CA ALA A 224 2.22 -16.33 3.08
C ALA A 224 1.94 -16.95 4.46
N LEU A 225 1.65 -16.12 5.46
CA LEU A 225 1.33 -16.56 6.83
C LEU A 225 0.01 -17.32 6.89
N GLY A 226 -1.01 -16.88 6.14
CA GLY A 226 -2.27 -17.62 6.01
C GLY A 226 -2.05 -19.00 5.41
N ALA A 227 -1.29 -19.10 4.32
CA ALA A 227 -0.92 -20.37 3.71
C ALA A 227 -0.08 -21.24 4.67
N LEU A 228 0.85 -20.63 5.39
CA LEU A 228 1.72 -21.30 6.36
C LEU A 228 0.92 -21.95 7.49
N GLU A 229 -0.17 -21.35 7.95
CA GLU A 229 -1.05 -21.96 8.97
C GLU A 229 -1.65 -23.29 8.49
N ALA A 230 -2.11 -23.38 7.23
CA ALA A 230 -2.57 -24.65 6.65
C ALA A 230 -1.41 -25.65 6.50
N MET A 231 -0.23 -25.17 6.08
CA MET A 231 0.97 -25.99 5.93
C MET A 231 1.50 -26.51 7.26
N LYS A 232 1.37 -25.77 8.38
CA LYS A 232 1.71 -26.24 9.73
C LYS A 232 0.89 -27.48 10.11
N THR A 233 -0.42 -27.41 9.90
CA THR A 233 -1.33 -28.54 10.15
C THR A 233 -0.97 -29.76 9.30
N ALA A 234 -0.44 -29.55 8.10
CA ALA A 234 0.02 -30.60 7.20
C ALA A 234 1.45 -31.12 7.49
N GLY A 235 2.18 -30.51 8.45
CA GLY A 235 3.56 -30.86 8.80
C GLY A 235 4.60 -30.41 7.77
N MET A 236 4.28 -29.37 6.97
CA MET A 236 5.13 -28.87 5.86
C MET A 236 5.83 -27.54 6.18
N ALA A 237 5.45 -26.84 7.25
CA ALA A 237 6.08 -25.57 7.64
C ALA A 237 7.59 -25.74 7.87
N GLY A 238 8.38 -24.81 7.35
CA GLY A 238 9.85 -24.82 7.39
C GLY A 238 10.51 -25.88 6.50
N LYS A 239 9.74 -26.70 5.78
CA LYS A 239 10.25 -27.73 4.83
C LYS A 239 10.07 -27.31 3.38
N VAL A 240 9.10 -26.46 3.10
CA VAL A 240 8.78 -25.95 1.78
C VAL A 240 9.07 -24.46 1.79
N PRO A 241 9.96 -23.95 0.93
CA PRO A 241 10.25 -22.52 0.87
C PRO A 241 9.01 -21.73 0.44
N ILE A 242 8.80 -20.57 1.08
CA ILE A 242 7.69 -19.69 0.82
C ILE A 242 8.16 -18.24 0.83
N SER A 243 7.71 -17.43 -0.13
CA SER A 243 8.00 -16.00 -0.18
C SER A 243 6.92 -15.15 0.45
N GLY A 244 7.27 -13.92 0.81
CA GLY A 244 6.38 -12.87 1.24
C GLY A 244 6.80 -11.49 0.71
N GLN A 245 6.22 -10.44 1.28
CA GLN A 245 6.53 -9.03 1.03
C GLN A 245 5.98 -8.19 2.19
N ASP A 246 6.51 -7.01 2.38
CA ASP A 246 6.24 -5.97 3.35
C ASP A 246 7.12 -6.03 4.60
N ALA A 247 7.86 -7.09 4.84
CA ALA A 247 8.69 -7.30 6.04
C ALA A 247 7.89 -6.98 7.32
N THR A 248 6.66 -7.51 7.40
CA THR A 248 5.80 -7.36 8.59
C THR A 248 6.49 -7.96 9.81
N GLU A 249 6.11 -7.55 11.01
CA GLU A 249 6.71 -8.09 12.23
C GLU A 249 6.51 -9.62 12.29
N ALA A 250 5.30 -10.09 11.99
CA ALA A 250 4.97 -11.50 11.97
C ALA A 250 5.71 -12.27 10.86
N GLY A 251 5.85 -11.69 9.66
CA GLY A 251 6.62 -12.26 8.55
C GLY A 251 8.10 -12.38 8.90
N CYS A 252 8.70 -11.31 9.46
CA CYS A 252 10.09 -11.31 9.92
C CYS A 252 10.33 -12.31 11.05
N ASN A 253 9.41 -12.42 12.02
CA ASN A 253 9.48 -13.45 13.06
C ASN A 253 9.41 -14.86 12.46
N SER A 254 8.57 -15.07 11.45
CA SER A 254 8.48 -16.35 10.74
C SER A 254 9.77 -16.70 9.98
N ILE A 255 10.46 -15.70 9.38
CA ILE A 255 11.80 -15.88 8.79
C ILE A 255 12.81 -16.23 9.88
N ALA A 256 12.81 -15.53 11.01
CA ALA A 256 13.73 -15.81 12.11
C ALA A 256 13.59 -17.26 12.63
N ARG A 257 12.36 -17.79 12.66
CA ARG A 257 12.06 -19.19 13.01
C ARG A 257 12.35 -20.20 11.90
N GLY A 258 12.63 -19.74 10.67
CA GLY A 258 12.87 -20.59 9.51
C GLY A 258 11.59 -21.19 8.90
N GLU A 259 10.44 -20.60 9.15
CA GLU A 259 9.14 -21.02 8.60
C GLU A 259 8.81 -20.30 7.28
N LEU A 260 9.17 -19.02 7.15
CA LEU A 260 9.15 -18.22 5.93
C LEU A 260 10.58 -18.10 5.40
N THR A 261 10.77 -18.14 4.08
CA THR A 261 12.11 -18.13 3.46
C THR A 261 12.62 -16.73 3.17
N VAL A 262 11.75 -15.90 2.63
CA VAL A 262 12.10 -14.57 2.12
C VAL A 262 10.89 -13.64 2.23
N THR A 263 11.13 -12.40 2.62
CA THR A 263 10.18 -11.29 2.41
C THR A 263 10.84 -10.16 1.66
N ILE A 264 10.06 -9.32 1.02
CA ILE A 264 10.58 -8.14 0.30
C ILE A 264 10.25 -6.89 1.11
N LEU A 265 11.28 -6.23 1.59
CA LEU A 265 11.15 -4.99 2.36
C LEU A 265 10.78 -3.83 1.43
N LYS A 266 9.63 -3.25 1.68
CA LYS A 266 9.13 -1.97 1.17
C LYS A 266 9.27 -0.94 2.29
N ASP A 267 10.29 -0.09 2.24
CA ASP A 267 10.56 0.86 3.33
C ASP A 267 9.57 2.02 3.32
N THR A 268 8.42 1.82 3.95
CA THR A 268 7.32 2.78 4.05
C THR A 268 7.70 4.07 4.80
N ARG A 269 8.79 4.06 5.59
CA ARG A 269 9.34 5.25 6.25
C ARG A 269 9.87 6.28 5.25
N LYS A 270 10.11 5.86 3.98
CA LYS A 270 10.47 6.75 2.86
C LYS A 270 9.26 7.12 2.01
N LEU A 271 8.34 6.18 1.78
CA LEU A 271 7.17 6.40 0.94
C LEU A 271 6.18 7.39 1.58
N THR A 272 5.90 7.21 2.87
CA THR A 272 4.94 8.06 3.60
C THR A 272 5.34 9.54 3.63
N PRO A 273 6.58 9.92 4.00
CA PRO A 273 7.01 11.32 3.93
C PRO A 273 6.99 11.90 2.52
N LEU A 274 7.34 11.10 1.50
CA LEU A 274 7.28 11.52 0.09
C LEU A 274 5.85 11.91 -0.30
N ALA A 275 4.86 11.06 0.01
CA ALA A 275 3.46 11.35 -0.29
C ALA A 275 2.95 12.60 0.45
N CYS A 276 3.35 12.79 1.71
CA CYS A 276 2.99 13.96 2.50
C CYS A 276 3.61 15.25 1.96
N ASP A 277 4.89 15.22 1.54
CA ASP A 277 5.57 16.36 0.91
C ASP A 277 4.90 16.76 -0.41
N LEU A 278 4.58 15.78 -1.25
CA LEU A 278 3.82 16.04 -2.49
C LEU A 278 2.45 16.63 -2.19
N ALA A 279 1.74 16.12 -1.17
CA ALA A 279 0.43 16.64 -0.80
C ALA A 279 0.51 18.09 -0.28
N ASP A 280 1.53 18.41 0.52
CA ASP A 280 1.79 19.77 1.01
C ASP A 280 2.05 20.74 -0.15
N LYS A 281 2.95 20.38 -1.08
CA LYS A 281 3.24 21.20 -2.27
C LYS A 281 2.02 21.42 -3.16
N LEU A 282 1.25 20.37 -3.43
CA LEU A 282 0.01 20.45 -4.21
C LEU A 282 -1.04 21.34 -3.53
N ALA A 283 -1.21 21.23 -2.21
CA ALA A 283 -2.13 22.05 -1.44
C ALA A 283 -1.75 23.55 -1.47
N LYS A 284 -0.44 23.85 -1.46
CA LYS A 284 0.13 25.20 -1.58
C LYS A 284 0.24 25.69 -3.03
N LYS A 285 -0.16 24.89 -4.01
CA LYS A 285 -0.01 25.17 -5.46
C LYS A 285 1.46 25.42 -5.85
N GLN A 286 2.38 24.77 -5.19
CA GLN A 286 3.81 24.80 -5.50
C GLN A 286 4.14 23.73 -6.54
N ALA A 287 5.26 23.88 -7.23
CA ALA A 287 5.77 22.87 -8.13
C ALA A 287 6.17 21.62 -7.33
N ILE A 288 5.72 20.46 -7.81
CA ILE A 288 6.23 19.18 -7.31
C ILE A 288 7.53 18.81 -8.05
N PRO A 289 8.39 17.94 -7.50
CA PRO A 289 9.55 17.42 -8.23
C PRO A 289 9.15 16.83 -9.59
N ASP A 290 10.08 16.83 -10.53
CA ASP A 290 9.89 16.15 -11.81
C ASP A 290 9.80 14.64 -11.58
N LEU A 291 8.57 14.14 -11.48
CA LEU A 291 8.28 12.72 -11.41
C LEU A 291 8.37 12.12 -12.81
N LYS A 292 8.86 10.89 -12.90
CA LYS A 292 8.97 10.21 -14.20
C LYS A 292 7.58 9.88 -14.74
N PRO A 293 7.21 10.32 -15.96
CA PRO A 293 5.94 9.95 -16.56
C PRO A 293 5.98 8.49 -17.06
N TYR A 294 4.93 7.73 -16.74
CA TYR A 294 4.69 6.39 -17.24
C TYR A 294 3.36 6.32 -17.97
N ALA A 295 3.33 5.63 -19.10
CA ALA A 295 2.07 5.37 -19.79
C ALA A 295 1.17 4.47 -18.93
N LEU A 296 -0.10 4.82 -18.82
CA LEU A 296 -1.05 4.04 -18.02
C LEU A 296 -1.20 2.61 -18.58
N ALA A 297 -1.11 2.46 -19.90
CA ALA A 297 -1.07 1.16 -20.56
C ALA A 297 0.10 0.27 -20.09
N ASP A 298 1.27 0.85 -19.83
CA ASP A 298 2.45 0.09 -19.38
C ASP A 298 2.33 -0.25 -17.88
N LEU A 299 1.77 0.66 -17.08
CA LEU A 299 1.54 0.42 -15.66
C LEU A 299 0.50 -0.67 -15.39
N THR A 300 -0.46 -0.85 -16.29
CA THR A 300 -1.58 -1.79 -16.12
C THR A 300 -1.45 -3.04 -16.96
N GLY A 301 -0.60 -3.04 -18.00
CA GLY A 301 -0.59 -4.06 -19.05
C GLY A 301 -1.80 -4.00 -19.99
N ASP A 302 -2.74 -3.09 -19.77
CA ASP A 302 -3.95 -2.90 -20.56
C ASP A 302 -3.74 -1.81 -21.63
N LYS A 303 -3.62 -2.24 -22.89
CA LYS A 303 -3.41 -1.33 -24.04
C LYS A 303 -4.57 -0.40 -24.33
N THR A 304 -5.74 -0.60 -23.73
CA THR A 304 -6.89 0.31 -23.86
C THR A 304 -6.81 1.52 -22.95
N LYS A 305 -5.99 1.46 -21.88
CA LYS A 305 -5.76 2.57 -20.97
C LYS A 305 -4.86 3.61 -21.63
N THR A 306 -5.29 4.86 -21.62
CA THR A 306 -4.60 5.99 -22.27
C THR A 306 -4.13 7.02 -21.25
N GLY A 307 -3.17 7.86 -21.67
CA GLY A 307 -2.59 8.91 -20.85
C GLY A 307 -1.34 8.49 -20.09
N GLN A 308 -0.77 9.46 -19.39
CA GLN A 308 0.46 9.27 -18.60
C GLN A 308 0.21 9.67 -17.16
N VAL A 309 0.94 9.05 -16.24
CA VAL A 309 0.88 9.29 -14.81
C VAL A 309 2.30 9.65 -14.33
N PRO A 310 2.48 10.77 -13.60
CA PRO A 310 3.74 11.08 -12.94
C PRO A 310 3.98 10.08 -11.79
N CYS A 311 5.09 9.35 -11.83
CA CYS A 311 5.37 8.28 -10.87
C CYS A 311 6.72 8.46 -10.16
N GLU A 312 6.76 8.00 -8.91
CA GLU A 312 8.01 7.74 -8.19
C GLU A 312 7.96 6.32 -7.62
N PHE A 313 8.97 5.52 -7.98
CA PHE A 313 9.09 4.13 -7.51
C PHE A 313 10.33 3.97 -6.66
N LEU A 314 10.11 3.63 -5.39
CA LEU A 314 11.18 3.37 -4.44
C LEU A 314 11.74 1.96 -4.62
N GLN A 315 13.03 1.82 -4.31
CA GLN A 315 13.74 0.54 -4.34
C GLN A 315 13.21 -0.40 -3.25
N VAL A 316 13.24 -1.69 -3.55
CA VAL A 316 12.90 -2.77 -2.62
C VAL A 316 14.14 -3.60 -2.27
N PHE A 317 14.07 -4.33 -1.15
CA PHE A 317 15.19 -5.14 -0.67
C PHE A 317 14.72 -6.54 -0.31
N GLN A 318 15.44 -7.54 -0.78
CA GLN A 318 15.19 -8.92 -0.39
C GLN A 318 15.71 -9.17 1.04
N VAL A 319 14.83 -9.67 1.91
CA VAL A 319 15.14 -10.00 3.30
C VAL A 319 15.05 -11.50 3.48
N THR A 320 16.14 -12.10 3.90
CA THR A 320 16.28 -13.50 4.29
C THR A 320 16.78 -13.58 5.73
N LYS A 321 16.87 -14.77 6.28
CA LYS A 321 17.38 -14.98 7.64
C LYS A 321 18.77 -14.37 7.84
N ASP A 322 19.62 -14.38 6.81
CA ASP A 322 21.02 -13.94 6.90
C ASP A 322 21.17 -12.43 7.06
N ASN A 323 20.26 -11.64 6.46
CA ASN A 323 20.29 -10.18 6.49
C ASN A 323 19.15 -9.52 7.28
N LEU A 324 18.26 -10.34 7.87
CA LEU A 324 17.08 -9.89 8.61
C LEU A 324 17.43 -8.87 9.71
N LYS A 325 18.44 -9.21 10.55
CA LYS A 325 18.86 -8.29 11.63
C LYS A 325 19.29 -6.94 11.06
N GLN A 326 20.18 -6.95 10.09
CA GLN A 326 20.74 -5.72 9.50
C GLN A 326 19.68 -4.86 8.81
N LEU A 327 18.88 -5.47 7.90
CA LEU A 327 17.96 -4.71 7.04
C LEU A 327 16.67 -4.30 7.76
N VAL A 328 16.27 -5.05 8.79
CA VAL A 328 14.96 -4.85 9.42
C VAL A 328 15.10 -4.32 10.84
N VAL A 329 15.93 -4.95 11.67
CA VAL A 329 16.05 -4.59 13.09
C VAL A 329 17.01 -3.43 13.31
N ASP A 330 18.25 -3.53 12.83
CA ASP A 330 19.26 -2.50 13.01
C ASP A 330 18.90 -1.21 12.26
N SER A 331 18.15 -1.33 11.17
CA SER A 331 17.59 -0.18 10.46
C SER A 331 16.44 0.50 11.22
N GLY A 332 15.87 -0.12 12.25
CA GLY A 332 14.72 0.36 13.00
C GLY A 332 13.38 0.21 12.26
N PHE A 333 13.29 -0.68 11.24
CA PHE A 333 12.03 -0.93 10.54
C PHE A 333 11.05 -1.74 11.39
N GLN A 334 11.54 -2.78 12.07
CA GLN A 334 10.82 -3.52 13.10
C GLN A 334 11.64 -3.60 14.39
N THR A 335 10.98 -3.94 15.50
CA THR A 335 11.65 -4.07 16.78
C THR A 335 12.37 -5.41 16.91
N TYR A 336 13.47 -5.42 17.67
CA TYR A 336 14.16 -6.68 17.98
C TYR A 336 13.23 -7.66 18.72
N GLU A 337 12.47 -7.15 19.68
CA GLU A 337 11.56 -7.93 20.52
C GLU A 337 10.45 -8.60 19.67
N GLY A 338 9.89 -7.89 18.69
CA GLY A 338 8.87 -8.43 17.79
C GLY A 338 9.44 -9.49 16.86
N VAL A 339 10.55 -9.16 16.18
CA VAL A 339 11.17 -10.05 15.18
C VAL A 339 11.71 -11.34 15.81
N TYR A 340 12.35 -11.26 16.99
CA TYR A 340 12.98 -12.43 17.62
C TYR A 340 12.19 -13.02 18.78
N LYS A 341 10.90 -12.66 18.93
CA LYS A 341 10.02 -13.24 19.92
C LYS A 341 9.96 -14.77 19.75
N ASP A 342 10.23 -15.48 20.83
CA ASP A 342 10.20 -16.95 20.90
C ASP A 342 11.13 -17.66 19.88
N VAL A 343 12.15 -16.97 19.37
CA VAL A 343 13.14 -17.52 18.45
C VAL A 343 14.27 -18.17 19.25
N LYS A 344 14.48 -19.47 19.03
CA LYS A 344 15.65 -20.17 19.59
C LYS A 344 16.92 -19.68 18.87
N ASN A 345 17.96 -19.38 19.62
CA ASN A 345 19.23 -18.87 19.10
C ASN A 345 19.10 -17.54 18.32
N ALA A 346 18.28 -16.61 18.81
CA ALA A 346 18.25 -15.26 18.29
C ALA A 346 19.65 -14.62 18.35
N PRO A 347 20.05 -13.81 17.35
CA PRO A 347 21.32 -13.10 17.40
C PRO A 347 21.35 -12.14 18.60
N ALA A 348 22.53 -11.74 19.05
CA ALA A 348 22.63 -10.71 20.09
C ALA A 348 21.96 -9.39 19.64
N LYS A 349 21.37 -8.68 20.60
CA LYS A 349 20.68 -7.40 20.37
C LYS A 349 21.65 -6.31 19.95
#